data_c169569e891675ccf81c0959ddeed9e2
#
_entry.id   c169569e891675ccf81c0959ddeed9e2
#
_cell.length_a   1.000
_cell.length_b   1.000
_cell.length_c   1.000
_cell.angle_alpha   90.00
_cell.angle_beta   90.00
_cell.angle_gamma   90.00
#
_symmetry.space_group_name_H-M   'P 1'
#
loop_
_entity.id
_entity.type
_entity.pdbx_description
1 polymer ?
#
loop_
_entity_poly.entity_id
_entity_poly.type
_entity_poly.pdbx_seq_one_letter_code
_entity_poly.pdbx_strand_id
1 'polypeptide(L)'
;MKRELKITLAAALIMLAVTPCFAASKSKKSKTKVRTINVAHTVTNVPYDFLDEKGNADGFEIAVLKAVDELLPEYEFKFHGVSDEELLIGTESGKYQVGTKGAWITEERKKKFLIPSNPLAASVIGIAFRAENADQIKDLESFAKFSGKLIPISPQSAQFSVIQEFNEKNPSNQIKLVPSDVFDIADSYLWVLEDRYDAYFVLKLSYEKNVLKETGPYHQFADKLAYVPYKGIPTWPLFNKKESELAAAYDKAVQTLKENGTISALSQKYFGEDVFNFVSE
;
A
#
# COMPACT_ATOMS: atom_id res chain seq x y z
N MET A 1 8.51 111.19 27.03
CA MET A 1 7.99 110.25 26.04
C MET A 1 8.98 109.11 25.91
N LYS A 2 8.67 108.07 26.63
CA LYS A 2 9.60 106.87 26.72
C LYS A 2 8.97 105.72 25.84
N ARG A 3 9.72 105.23 24.91
CA ARG A 3 9.39 104.02 24.09
C ARG A 3 10.05 102.83 24.76
N GLU A 4 9.27 101.91 25.21
CA GLU A 4 9.70 100.66 25.74
C GLU A 4 9.97 99.63 24.58
N LEU A 5 11.14 99.04 24.59
CA LEU A 5 11.59 98.03 23.65
C LEU A 5 11.32 96.66 24.26
N LYS A 6 10.35 95.95 23.72
CA LYS A 6 10.07 94.56 24.12
C LYS A 6 10.97 93.60 23.34
N ILE A 7 11.87 92.98 24.10
CA ILE A 7 12.73 91.91 23.59
C ILE A 7 11.93 90.60 23.70
N THR A 8 11.60 90.00 22.58
CA THR A 8 10.98 88.67 22.52
C THR A 8 12.05 87.60 22.36
N LEU A 9 12.24 86.79 23.40
CA LEU A 9 13.14 85.61 23.36
C LEU A 9 12.47 84.45 22.65
N ALA A 10 12.95 84.07 21.47
CA ALA A 10 12.52 82.89 20.76
C ALA A 10 13.38 81.73 21.19
N ALA A 11 12.82 80.81 21.97
CA ALA A 11 13.47 79.53 22.31
C ALA A 11 13.26 78.53 21.13
N ALA A 12 14.31 78.25 20.43
CA ALA A 12 14.31 77.21 19.41
C ALA A 12 14.45 75.83 20.06
N LEU A 13 13.35 75.08 20.09
CA LEU A 13 13.31 73.68 20.51
C LEU A 13 13.81 72.79 19.37
N ILE A 14 15.05 72.27 19.48
CA ILE A 14 15.58 71.31 18.55
C ILE A 14 14.99 69.88 18.94
N MET A 15 13.96 69.39 18.24
CA MET A 15 13.53 68.02 18.36
C MET A 15 14.48 67.14 17.55
N LEU A 16 15.31 66.36 18.22
CA LEU A 16 15.99 65.19 17.61
C LEU A 16 14.94 64.10 17.33
N ALA A 17 14.57 63.96 16.08
CA ALA A 17 13.77 62.81 15.61
C ALA A 17 14.68 61.58 15.54
N VAL A 18 14.64 60.75 16.57
CA VAL A 18 15.22 59.40 16.53
C VAL A 18 14.26 58.53 15.73
N THR A 19 14.56 58.33 14.45
CA THR A 19 13.88 57.32 13.62
C THR A 19 14.41 55.93 13.97
N PRO A 20 13.59 55.01 14.49
CA PRO A 20 14.02 53.61 14.62
C PRO A 20 14.14 53.01 13.21
N CYS A 21 15.37 52.74 12.79
CA CYS A 21 15.67 51.98 11.59
C CYS A 21 15.27 50.52 11.86
N PHE A 22 13.98 50.17 11.61
CA PHE A 22 13.59 48.79 11.50
C PHE A 22 14.22 48.18 10.23
N ALA A 23 15.39 47.61 10.40
CA ALA A 23 15.97 46.72 9.40
C ALA A 23 15.04 45.50 9.28
N ALA A 24 14.10 45.57 8.35
CA ALA A 24 13.33 44.39 7.92
C ALA A 24 14.32 43.37 7.35
N SER A 25 14.74 42.44 8.21
CA SER A 25 15.45 41.24 7.80
C SER A 25 14.52 40.50 6.84
N LYS A 26 14.70 40.72 5.55
CA LYS A 26 14.14 39.84 4.53
C LYS A 26 14.81 38.48 4.71
N SER A 27 14.19 37.64 5.54
CA SER A 27 14.44 36.19 5.51
C SER A 27 14.33 35.76 4.07
N LYS A 28 15.46 35.54 3.41
CA LYS A 28 15.52 34.82 2.14
C LYS A 28 15.01 33.39 2.48
N LYS A 29 13.69 33.12 2.26
CA LYS A 29 13.24 31.74 2.13
C LYS A 29 14.15 31.11 1.08
N SER A 30 15.11 30.32 1.51
CA SER A 30 15.85 29.41 0.65
C SER A 30 14.76 28.61 -0.07
N LYS A 31 14.66 28.74 -1.40
CA LYS A 31 13.87 27.82 -2.20
C LYS A 31 14.54 26.46 -2.02
N THR A 32 14.03 25.64 -1.12
CA THR A 32 14.48 24.26 -1.00
C THR A 32 14.34 23.66 -2.39
N LYS A 33 15.45 23.17 -2.94
CA LYS A 33 15.44 22.58 -4.28
C LYS A 33 14.62 21.30 -4.19
N VAL A 34 13.48 21.24 -4.88
CA VAL A 34 12.64 20.04 -4.95
C VAL A 34 13.50 18.87 -5.48
N ARG A 35 13.50 17.78 -4.74
CA ARG A 35 14.24 16.57 -5.11
C ARG A 35 13.34 15.62 -5.90
N THR A 36 13.74 15.25 -7.11
CA THR A 36 13.04 14.24 -7.90
C THR A 36 13.28 12.85 -7.31
N ILE A 37 12.18 12.11 -7.11
CA ILE A 37 12.13 10.72 -6.66
C ILE A 37 11.64 9.86 -7.81
N ASN A 38 12.50 8.97 -8.31
CA ASN A 38 12.12 8.01 -9.33
C ASN A 38 11.48 6.78 -8.67
N VAL A 39 10.21 6.52 -8.98
CA VAL A 39 9.42 5.41 -8.48
C VAL A 39 9.27 4.38 -9.60
N ALA A 40 9.86 3.19 -9.44
CA ALA A 40 9.63 2.06 -10.33
C ALA A 40 8.35 1.32 -9.93
N HIS A 41 7.54 0.91 -10.90
CA HIS A 41 6.35 0.09 -10.66
C HIS A 41 6.18 -0.95 -11.75
N THR A 42 5.50 -2.06 -11.43
CA THR A 42 5.13 -3.05 -12.44
C THR A 42 4.01 -2.52 -13.35
N VAL A 43 3.80 -3.15 -14.50
CA VAL A 43 2.93 -2.60 -15.55
C VAL A 43 1.64 -3.39 -15.77
N THR A 44 1.46 -4.53 -15.07
CA THR A 44 0.34 -5.48 -15.30
C THR A 44 -0.34 -5.97 -14.03
N ASN A 45 0.06 -5.47 -12.85
CA ASN A 45 -0.43 -5.92 -11.55
C ASN A 45 -1.73 -5.19 -11.13
N VAL A 46 -2.80 -5.38 -11.90
CA VAL A 46 -4.12 -4.80 -11.63
C VAL A 46 -4.72 -5.43 -10.37
N PRO A 47 -5.28 -4.63 -9.45
CA PRO A 47 -5.47 -3.17 -9.45
C PRO A 47 -4.40 -2.39 -8.66
N TYR A 48 -3.25 -3.00 -8.32
CA TYR A 48 -2.22 -2.38 -7.46
C TYR A 48 -1.37 -1.36 -8.20
N ASP A 49 -0.70 -1.79 -9.28
CA ASP A 49 0.20 -0.97 -10.09
C ASP A 49 0.23 -1.49 -11.55
N PHE A 50 -0.16 -0.66 -12.47
CA PHE A 50 -0.28 -1.01 -13.90
C PHE A 50 -0.17 0.24 -14.79
N LEU A 51 -0.13 0.04 -16.09
CA LEU A 51 -0.33 1.12 -17.06
C LEU A 51 -1.78 1.10 -17.55
N ASP A 52 -2.42 2.28 -17.55
CA ASP A 52 -3.74 2.46 -18.13
C ASP A 52 -3.71 2.31 -19.66
N GLU A 53 -4.87 2.38 -20.32
CA GLU A 53 -4.99 2.28 -21.79
C GLU A 53 -4.21 3.37 -22.55
N LYS A 54 -3.85 4.47 -21.87
CA LYS A 54 -3.08 5.59 -22.42
C LYS A 54 -1.58 5.48 -22.11
N GLY A 55 -1.18 4.44 -21.40
CA GLY A 55 0.20 4.22 -20.96
C GLY A 55 0.61 5.02 -19.72
N ASN A 56 -0.33 5.58 -18.95
CA ASN A 56 -0.01 6.27 -17.72
C ASN A 56 0.02 5.30 -16.54
N ALA A 57 0.87 5.59 -15.55
CA ALA A 57 0.90 4.86 -14.29
C ALA A 57 -0.42 5.04 -13.52
N ASP A 58 -1.10 3.93 -13.21
CA ASP A 58 -2.35 3.87 -12.47
C ASP A 58 -2.36 2.65 -11.52
N GLY A 59 -3.35 2.58 -10.65
CA GLY A 59 -3.53 1.55 -9.64
C GLY A 59 -3.52 2.10 -8.22
N PHE A 60 -3.91 1.26 -7.28
CA PHE A 60 -4.05 1.65 -5.88
C PHE A 60 -2.73 2.16 -5.28
N GLU A 61 -1.62 1.40 -5.44
CA GLU A 61 -0.31 1.77 -4.90
C GLU A 61 0.20 3.07 -5.54
N ILE A 62 -0.03 3.24 -6.85
CA ILE A 62 0.31 4.47 -7.57
C ILE A 62 -0.51 5.66 -7.05
N ALA A 63 -1.81 5.47 -6.81
CA ALA A 63 -2.69 6.53 -6.32
C ALA A 63 -2.31 6.96 -4.90
N VAL A 64 -1.96 6.02 -4.02
CA VAL A 64 -1.46 6.34 -2.67
C VAL A 64 -0.13 7.08 -2.74
N LEU A 65 0.81 6.65 -3.59
CA LEU A 65 2.10 7.33 -3.75
C LEU A 65 1.95 8.74 -4.37
N LYS A 66 0.98 8.96 -5.25
CA LYS A 66 0.63 10.31 -5.73
C LYS A 66 0.08 11.19 -4.60
N ALA A 67 -0.78 10.64 -3.73
CA ALA A 67 -1.27 11.37 -2.56
C ALA A 67 -0.17 11.64 -1.52
N VAL A 68 0.83 10.76 -1.40
CA VAL A 68 2.05 11.01 -0.59
C VAL A 68 2.86 12.15 -1.18
N ASP A 69 3.07 12.19 -2.50
CA ASP A 69 3.80 13.26 -3.21
C ASP A 69 3.17 14.64 -2.95
N GLU A 70 1.84 14.73 -2.99
CA GLU A 70 1.09 15.96 -2.69
C GLU A 70 1.33 16.49 -1.26
N LEU A 71 1.63 15.62 -0.29
CA LEU A 71 1.92 15.98 1.10
C LEU A 71 3.40 16.33 1.34
N LEU A 72 4.29 16.06 0.39
CA LEU A 72 5.74 16.20 0.52
C LEU A 72 6.31 17.21 -0.47
N PRO A 73 6.09 18.52 -0.28
CA PRO A 73 6.45 19.57 -1.25
C PRO A 73 7.96 19.70 -1.53
N GLU A 74 8.82 19.06 -0.74
CA GLU A 74 10.27 18.96 -0.96
C GLU A 74 10.66 17.88 -1.98
N TYR A 75 9.72 17.00 -2.39
CA TYR A 75 9.90 15.92 -3.36
C TYR A 75 9.00 16.11 -4.58
N GLU A 76 9.34 15.46 -5.68
CA GLU A 76 8.55 15.31 -6.90
C GLU A 76 8.68 13.87 -7.37
N PHE A 77 7.60 13.08 -7.32
CA PHE A 77 7.61 11.67 -7.70
C PHE A 77 7.42 11.51 -9.20
N LYS A 78 8.31 10.74 -9.83
CA LYS A 78 8.23 10.35 -11.24
C LYS A 78 8.10 8.85 -11.38
N PHE A 79 7.00 8.41 -11.95
CA PHE A 79 6.64 7.00 -12.08
C PHE A 79 7.20 6.40 -13.36
N HIS A 80 7.82 5.21 -13.22
CA HIS A 80 8.46 4.47 -14.31
C HIS A 80 7.91 3.03 -14.33
N GLY A 81 7.11 2.72 -15.36
CA GLY A 81 6.64 1.35 -15.61
C GLY A 81 7.78 0.49 -16.14
N VAL A 82 8.13 -0.57 -15.43
CA VAL A 82 9.27 -1.44 -15.75
C VAL A 82 8.94 -2.92 -15.48
N SER A 83 9.83 -3.82 -15.88
CA SER A 83 9.71 -5.23 -15.51
C SER A 83 9.97 -5.44 -14.01
N ASP A 84 9.51 -6.55 -13.48
CA ASP A 84 9.72 -6.95 -12.08
C ASP A 84 11.22 -7.03 -11.73
N GLU A 85 12.01 -7.62 -12.62
CA GLU A 85 13.46 -7.73 -12.44
C GLU A 85 14.16 -6.36 -12.44
N GLU A 86 13.81 -5.50 -13.40
CA GLU A 86 14.37 -4.13 -13.48
C GLU A 86 13.99 -3.30 -12.24
N LEU A 87 12.77 -3.43 -11.74
CA LEU A 87 12.32 -2.78 -10.51
C LEU A 87 13.22 -3.18 -9.33
N LEU A 88 13.43 -4.47 -9.11
CA LEU A 88 14.20 -4.96 -7.98
C LEU A 88 15.67 -4.55 -8.09
N ILE A 89 16.32 -4.79 -9.23
CA ILE A 89 17.74 -4.44 -9.47
C ILE A 89 17.92 -2.92 -9.44
N GLY A 90 17.02 -2.17 -10.09
CA GLY A 90 17.10 -0.72 -10.16
C GLY A 90 16.89 -0.05 -8.80
N THR A 91 15.99 -0.58 -7.95
CA THR A 91 15.78 -0.05 -6.60
C THR A 91 16.95 -0.42 -5.68
N GLU A 92 17.46 -1.64 -5.75
CA GLU A 92 18.63 -2.08 -4.96
C GLU A 92 19.86 -1.23 -5.29
N SER A 93 20.14 -0.98 -6.57
CA SER A 93 21.28 -0.16 -7.02
C SER A 93 21.14 1.35 -6.78
N GLY A 94 19.91 1.85 -6.56
CA GLY A 94 19.59 3.28 -6.36
C GLY A 94 19.26 4.03 -7.66
N LYS A 95 19.09 3.33 -8.79
CA LYS A 95 18.52 3.91 -10.02
C LYS A 95 17.12 4.47 -9.75
N TYR A 96 16.33 3.70 -9.00
CA TYR A 96 15.03 4.11 -8.45
C TYR A 96 15.14 4.28 -6.94
N GLN A 97 14.55 5.33 -6.38
CA GLN A 97 14.50 5.56 -4.95
C GLN A 97 13.47 4.66 -4.27
N VAL A 98 12.39 4.36 -4.99
CA VAL A 98 11.27 3.54 -4.52
C VAL A 98 10.86 2.56 -5.62
N GLY A 99 10.50 1.33 -5.22
CA GLY A 99 9.87 0.34 -6.08
C GLY A 99 8.55 -0.15 -5.47
N THR A 100 7.49 -0.30 -6.28
CA THR A 100 6.20 -0.84 -5.84
C THR A 100 5.70 -1.93 -6.77
N LYS A 101 5.19 -3.03 -6.20
CA LYS A 101 4.77 -4.26 -6.91
C LYS A 101 3.89 -5.19 -6.07
N GLY A 102 3.16 -4.67 -5.09
CA GLY A 102 2.45 -5.52 -4.13
C GLY A 102 3.40 -6.40 -3.29
N ALA A 103 4.54 -5.86 -2.88
CA ALA A 103 5.60 -6.65 -2.29
C ALA A 103 5.31 -7.06 -0.83
N TRP A 104 5.29 -8.36 -0.54
CA TRP A 104 5.31 -8.88 0.83
C TRP A 104 6.70 -8.75 1.44
N ILE A 105 6.78 -8.63 2.77
CA ILE A 105 8.06 -8.63 3.47
C ILE A 105 8.62 -10.06 3.52
N THR A 106 9.89 -10.20 3.10
CA THR A 106 10.70 -11.40 3.27
C THR A 106 12.05 -11.02 3.87
N GLU A 107 12.75 -11.96 4.50
CA GLU A 107 14.08 -11.72 5.06
C GLU A 107 15.09 -11.32 3.98
N GLU A 108 14.95 -11.84 2.75
CA GLU A 108 15.77 -11.43 1.62
C GLU A 108 15.51 -9.95 1.24
N ARG A 109 14.25 -9.53 1.17
CA ARG A 109 13.90 -8.14 0.87
C ARG A 109 14.39 -7.17 1.94
N LYS A 110 14.29 -7.53 3.23
CA LYS A 110 14.85 -6.73 4.33
C LYS A 110 16.37 -6.55 4.20
N LYS A 111 17.09 -7.55 3.66
CA LYS A 111 18.54 -7.44 3.40
C LYS A 111 18.86 -6.47 2.27
N LYS A 112 18.02 -6.39 1.23
CA LYS A 112 18.27 -5.62 0.01
C LYS A 112 17.67 -4.21 0.05
N PHE A 113 16.53 -4.04 0.71
CA PHE A 113 15.75 -2.81 0.72
C PHE A 113 15.53 -2.27 2.13
N LEU A 114 15.26 -0.98 2.22
CA LEU A 114 14.68 -0.37 3.41
C LEU A 114 13.15 -0.53 3.31
N ILE A 115 12.55 -1.12 4.32
CA ILE A 115 11.10 -1.32 4.42
C ILE A 115 10.56 -0.28 5.41
N PRO A 116 9.63 0.60 5.00
CA PRO A 116 9.02 1.58 5.90
C PRO A 116 8.08 0.90 6.91
N SER A 117 7.66 1.63 7.93
CA SER A 117 6.76 1.10 8.98
C SER A 117 5.33 0.89 8.48
N ASN A 118 4.86 1.81 7.62
CA ASN A 118 3.49 1.73 7.10
C ASN A 118 3.43 0.94 5.80
N PRO A 119 2.56 -0.09 5.71
CA PRO A 119 2.28 -0.75 4.45
C PRO A 119 1.62 0.19 3.45
N LEU A 120 1.84 -0.07 2.17
CA LEU A 120 1.26 0.69 1.06
C LEU A 120 -0.13 0.17 0.69
N ALA A 121 -0.30 -1.16 0.70
CA ALA A 121 -1.54 -1.85 0.37
C ALA A 121 -1.69 -3.15 1.19
N ALA A 122 -2.71 -3.95 0.89
CA ALA A 122 -2.86 -5.30 1.41
C ALA A 122 -3.47 -6.22 0.35
N SER A 123 -3.09 -7.51 0.40
CA SER A 123 -3.67 -8.57 -0.40
C SER A 123 -4.60 -9.40 0.47
N VAL A 124 -5.88 -9.45 0.15
CA VAL A 124 -6.84 -10.27 0.89
C VAL A 124 -6.73 -11.73 0.44
N ILE A 125 -6.54 -12.64 1.39
CA ILE A 125 -6.53 -14.08 1.18
C ILE A 125 -7.68 -14.75 1.90
N GLY A 126 -8.20 -15.84 1.36
CA GLY A 126 -9.29 -16.60 1.92
C GLY A 126 -9.48 -17.94 1.24
N ILE A 127 -10.64 -18.53 1.36
CA ILE A 127 -10.97 -19.84 0.76
C ILE A 127 -12.06 -19.71 -0.30
N ALA A 128 -11.80 -20.32 -1.45
CA ALA A 128 -12.81 -20.62 -2.46
C ALA A 128 -13.28 -22.06 -2.27
N PHE A 129 -14.59 -22.29 -2.27
CA PHE A 129 -15.21 -23.58 -2.01
C PHE A 129 -16.53 -23.74 -2.77
N ARG A 130 -17.14 -24.93 -2.75
CA ARG A 130 -18.43 -25.14 -3.42
C ARG A 130 -19.56 -24.35 -2.75
N ALA A 131 -20.33 -23.60 -3.52
CA ALA A 131 -21.40 -22.72 -3.04
C ALA A 131 -22.48 -23.48 -2.22
N GLU A 132 -22.69 -24.77 -2.48
CA GLU A 132 -23.60 -25.62 -1.69
C GLU A 132 -23.24 -25.75 -0.21
N ASN A 133 -21.95 -25.49 0.14
CA ASN A 133 -21.45 -25.53 1.50
C ASN A 133 -21.47 -24.16 2.19
N ALA A 134 -22.02 -23.13 1.52
CA ALA A 134 -21.99 -21.74 2.04
C ALA A 134 -22.76 -21.56 3.35
N ASP A 135 -23.69 -22.43 3.69
CA ASP A 135 -24.38 -22.41 4.99
C ASP A 135 -23.49 -22.91 6.13
N GLN A 136 -22.51 -23.75 5.86
CA GLN A 136 -21.63 -24.37 6.85
C GLN A 136 -20.28 -23.66 6.92
N ILE A 137 -19.81 -23.08 5.82
CA ILE A 137 -18.50 -22.41 5.72
C ILE A 137 -18.70 -20.90 5.59
N LYS A 138 -18.50 -20.18 6.71
CA LYS A 138 -18.65 -18.73 6.79
C LYS A 138 -17.30 -18.01 6.93
N ASP A 139 -16.27 -18.72 7.38
CA ASP A 139 -14.91 -18.26 7.65
C ASP A 139 -13.95 -19.45 7.71
N LEU A 140 -12.68 -19.19 7.97
CA LEU A 140 -11.65 -20.22 8.06
C LEU A 140 -11.85 -21.13 9.30
N GLU A 141 -12.44 -20.62 10.39
CA GLU A 141 -12.71 -21.40 11.60
C GLU A 141 -13.84 -22.43 11.37
N SER A 142 -14.92 -22.02 10.73
CA SER A 142 -16.02 -22.93 10.35
C SER A 142 -15.58 -23.95 9.31
N PHE A 143 -14.69 -23.57 8.38
CA PHE A 143 -14.07 -24.54 7.45
C PHE A 143 -13.24 -25.59 8.20
N ALA A 144 -12.45 -25.19 9.18
CA ALA A 144 -11.70 -26.11 10.03
C ALA A 144 -12.65 -27.08 10.78
N LYS A 145 -13.77 -26.58 11.34
CA LYS A 145 -14.81 -27.41 11.98
C LYS A 145 -15.52 -28.33 10.99
N PHE A 146 -15.67 -27.92 9.75
CA PHE A 146 -16.20 -28.75 8.67
C PHE A 146 -15.26 -29.94 8.33
N SER A 147 -14.01 -29.90 8.83
CA SER A 147 -12.96 -30.90 8.56
C SER A 147 -12.65 -31.07 7.07
N GLY A 148 -12.79 -29.98 6.32
CA GLY A 148 -12.60 -29.97 4.88
C GLY A 148 -11.15 -30.23 4.46
N LYS A 149 -11.01 -30.82 3.29
CA LYS A 149 -9.70 -31.03 2.64
C LYS A 149 -9.29 -29.78 1.89
N LEU A 150 -8.24 -29.15 2.34
CA LEU A 150 -7.62 -28.04 1.61
C LEU A 150 -6.71 -28.55 0.51
N ILE A 151 -6.72 -27.88 -0.66
CA ILE A 151 -5.77 -28.15 -1.74
C ILE A 151 -4.33 -28.03 -1.21
N PRO A 152 -3.40 -28.93 -1.59
CA PRO A 152 -2.01 -28.87 -1.17
C PRO A 152 -1.38 -27.51 -1.49
N ILE A 153 -0.57 -27.00 -0.56
CA ILE A 153 0.06 -25.68 -0.65
C ILE A 153 1.58 -25.84 -0.55
N SER A 154 2.32 -25.07 -1.36
CA SER A 154 3.79 -25.05 -1.26
C SER A 154 4.26 -24.53 0.10
N PRO A 155 5.14 -25.26 0.80
CA PRO A 155 5.66 -24.86 2.11
C PRO A 155 6.41 -23.51 2.11
N GLN A 156 6.89 -23.09 0.94
CA GLN A 156 7.59 -21.81 0.78
C GLN A 156 6.65 -20.63 0.46
N SER A 157 5.35 -20.90 0.32
CA SER A 157 4.37 -19.85 0.03
C SER A 157 3.89 -19.13 1.29
N ALA A 158 3.49 -17.87 1.13
CA ALA A 158 2.85 -17.12 2.22
C ALA A 158 1.51 -17.76 2.64
N GLN A 159 0.80 -18.39 1.73
CA GLN A 159 -0.43 -19.12 2.02
C GLN A 159 -0.21 -20.22 3.06
N PHE A 160 0.87 -20.98 2.91
CA PHE A 160 1.23 -22.03 3.87
C PHE A 160 1.49 -21.46 5.28
N SER A 161 2.28 -20.39 5.35
CA SER A 161 2.58 -19.72 6.62
C SER A 161 1.33 -19.16 7.31
N VAL A 162 0.37 -18.63 6.53
CA VAL A 162 -0.90 -18.12 7.09
C VAL A 162 -1.74 -19.23 7.71
N ILE A 163 -1.82 -20.40 7.06
CA ILE A 163 -2.55 -21.55 7.65
C ILE A 163 -1.79 -22.15 8.85
N GLN A 164 -0.45 -22.16 8.83
CA GLN A 164 0.32 -22.54 10.02
C GLN A 164 0.01 -21.62 11.21
N GLU A 165 0.04 -20.31 10.99
CA GLU A 165 -0.31 -19.32 12.02
C GLU A 165 -1.74 -19.53 12.56
N PHE A 166 -2.71 -19.83 11.66
CA PHE A 166 -4.07 -20.17 12.06
C PHE A 166 -4.07 -21.42 12.97
N ASN A 167 -3.38 -22.49 12.56
CA ASN A 167 -3.32 -23.75 13.31
C ASN A 167 -2.65 -23.58 14.69
N GLU A 168 -1.61 -22.77 14.80
CA GLU A 168 -0.95 -22.46 16.08
C GLU A 168 -1.89 -21.74 17.03
N LYS A 169 -2.74 -20.83 16.53
CA LYS A 169 -3.76 -20.11 17.30
C LYS A 169 -4.99 -20.97 17.64
N ASN A 170 -5.22 -22.05 16.89
CA ASN A 170 -6.40 -22.92 17.00
C ASN A 170 -6.02 -24.40 17.18
N PRO A 171 -5.29 -24.80 18.24
CA PRO A 171 -4.73 -26.15 18.39
C PRO A 171 -5.78 -27.26 18.46
N SER A 172 -7.00 -26.96 18.88
CA SER A 172 -8.12 -27.92 18.93
C SER A 172 -8.95 -28.00 17.65
N ASN A 173 -8.67 -27.13 16.67
CA ASN A 173 -9.45 -27.02 15.44
C ASN A 173 -8.53 -26.67 14.25
N GLN A 174 -7.58 -27.56 13.95
CA GLN A 174 -6.57 -27.32 12.95
C GLN A 174 -7.03 -27.74 11.55
N ILE A 175 -6.58 -26.99 10.55
CA ILE A 175 -6.71 -27.34 9.14
C ILE A 175 -5.54 -28.25 8.76
N LYS A 176 -5.82 -29.40 8.16
CA LYS A 176 -4.78 -30.32 7.69
C LYS A 176 -4.06 -29.71 6.49
N LEU A 177 -2.79 -29.31 6.70
CA LEU A 177 -1.90 -28.89 5.65
C LEU A 177 -1.27 -30.11 4.96
N VAL A 178 -1.34 -30.14 3.64
CA VAL A 178 -0.62 -31.10 2.79
C VAL A 178 0.39 -30.29 1.96
N PRO A 179 1.71 -30.49 2.19
CA PRO A 179 2.72 -29.80 1.41
C PRO A 179 2.79 -30.37 -0.01
N SER A 180 2.98 -29.51 -1.01
CA SER A 180 3.25 -29.91 -2.39
C SER A 180 4.10 -28.84 -3.08
N ASP A 181 5.16 -29.30 -3.76
CA ASP A 181 5.98 -28.43 -4.61
C ASP A 181 5.44 -28.36 -6.05
N VAL A 182 4.58 -29.31 -6.43
CA VAL A 182 3.95 -29.38 -7.75
C VAL A 182 2.49 -28.98 -7.58
N PHE A 183 2.16 -27.79 -8.07
CA PHE A 183 0.84 -27.24 -7.94
C PHE A 183 0.47 -26.45 -9.20
N ASP A 184 -0.56 -26.87 -9.90
CA ASP A 184 -1.12 -26.12 -11.01
C ASP A 184 -2.34 -25.32 -10.52
N ILE A 185 -2.17 -24.00 -10.43
CA ILE A 185 -3.23 -23.06 -10.03
C ILE A 185 -4.44 -23.18 -10.99
N ALA A 186 -4.20 -23.49 -12.26
CA ALA A 186 -5.25 -23.61 -13.25
C ALA A 186 -6.29 -24.71 -12.90
N ASP A 187 -5.85 -25.83 -12.38
CA ASP A 187 -6.73 -26.96 -12.04
C ASP A 187 -7.38 -26.86 -10.66
N SER A 188 -6.95 -25.92 -9.81
CA SER A 188 -7.39 -25.86 -8.42
C SER A 188 -8.89 -25.68 -8.27
N TYR A 189 -9.50 -24.82 -9.07
CA TYR A 189 -10.96 -24.64 -9.04
C TYR A 189 -11.71 -25.88 -9.56
N LEU A 190 -11.17 -26.58 -10.56
CA LEU A 190 -11.75 -27.85 -11.03
C LEU A 190 -11.72 -28.92 -9.94
N TRP A 191 -10.62 -29.04 -9.21
CA TRP A 191 -10.51 -30.01 -8.11
C TRP A 191 -11.52 -29.74 -6.99
N VAL A 192 -11.85 -28.47 -6.70
CA VAL A 192 -12.92 -28.12 -5.79
C VAL A 192 -14.30 -28.49 -6.38
N LEU A 193 -14.54 -28.16 -7.64
CA LEU A 193 -15.80 -28.47 -8.34
C LEU A 193 -16.05 -29.98 -8.48
N GLU A 194 -14.99 -30.78 -8.66
CA GLU A 194 -15.02 -32.23 -8.79
C GLU A 194 -15.01 -32.98 -7.44
N ASP A 195 -15.12 -32.26 -6.32
CA ASP A 195 -15.13 -32.85 -4.97
C ASP A 195 -13.85 -33.62 -4.58
N ARG A 196 -12.74 -33.33 -5.24
CA ARG A 196 -11.42 -33.89 -4.84
C ARG A 196 -10.90 -33.21 -3.58
N TYR A 197 -11.16 -31.90 -3.47
CA TYR A 197 -10.88 -31.06 -2.31
C TYR A 197 -12.11 -30.21 -1.99
N ASP A 198 -12.21 -29.77 -0.73
CA ASP A 198 -13.33 -28.96 -0.27
C ASP A 198 -13.09 -27.47 -0.47
N ALA A 199 -11.83 -27.02 -0.41
CA ALA A 199 -11.48 -25.62 -0.59
C ALA A 199 -10.10 -25.40 -1.21
N TYR A 200 -9.96 -24.23 -1.85
CA TYR A 200 -8.73 -23.66 -2.36
C TYR A 200 -8.41 -22.37 -1.60
N PHE A 201 -7.25 -22.32 -0.90
CA PHE A 201 -6.80 -21.14 -0.18
C PHE A 201 -6.07 -20.20 -1.14
N VAL A 202 -6.71 -19.10 -1.49
CA VAL A 202 -6.33 -18.26 -2.63
C VAL A 202 -6.56 -16.78 -2.36
N LEU A 203 -5.81 -15.91 -3.07
CA LEU A 203 -6.03 -14.47 -3.04
C LEU A 203 -7.41 -14.14 -3.62
N LYS A 204 -8.14 -13.21 -2.99
CA LYS A 204 -9.45 -12.71 -3.42
C LYS A 204 -9.43 -12.23 -4.87
N LEU A 205 -8.43 -11.43 -5.24
CA LEU A 205 -8.26 -10.96 -6.63
C LEU A 205 -8.06 -12.08 -7.65
N SER A 206 -7.40 -13.19 -7.25
CA SER A 206 -7.29 -14.36 -8.12
C SER A 206 -8.65 -15.01 -8.32
N TYR A 207 -9.45 -15.16 -7.25
CA TYR A 207 -10.82 -15.66 -7.35
C TYR A 207 -11.69 -14.76 -8.24
N GLU A 208 -11.66 -13.44 -8.00
CA GLU A 208 -12.42 -12.47 -8.79
C GLU A 208 -12.05 -12.52 -10.27
N LYS A 209 -10.75 -12.56 -10.59
CA LYS A 209 -10.24 -12.63 -11.97
C LYS A 209 -10.62 -13.93 -12.68
N ASN A 210 -10.53 -15.07 -11.98
CA ASN A 210 -10.69 -16.38 -12.62
C ASN A 210 -12.14 -16.87 -12.60
N VAL A 211 -12.94 -16.46 -11.60
CA VAL A 211 -14.30 -16.96 -11.38
C VAL A 211 -15.36 -15.89 -11.63
N LEU A 212 -15.21 -14.69 -11.05
CA LEU A 212 -16.28 -13.68 -11.12
C LEU A 212 -16.25 -12.86 -12.40
N LYS A 213 -15.07 -12.59 -12.96
CA LYS A 213 -14.94 -11.81 -14.18
C LYS A 213 -15.47 -12.62 -15.38
N GLU A 214 -16.30 -12.01 -16.24
CA GLU A 214 -16.88 -12.65 -17.43
C GLU A 214 -15.85 -13.33 -18.34
N THR A 215 -14.64 -12.78 -18.43
CA THR A 215 -13.53 -13.35 -19.21
C THR A 215 -12.69 -14.37 -18.42
N GLY A 216 -13.07 -14.67 -17.19
CA GLY A 216 -12.39 -15.64 -16.34
C GLY A 216 -12.59 -17.07 -16.83
N PRO A 217 -11.56 -17.93 -16.77
CA PRO A 217 -11.63 -19.30 -17.27
C PRO A 217 -12.69 -20.15 -16.54
N TYR A 218 -13.09 -19.78 -15.34
CA TYR A 218 -14.08 -20.47 -14.52
C TYR A 218 -15.39 -19.70 -14.35
N HIS A 219 -15.60 -18.62 -15.10
CA HIS A 219 -16.81 -17.79 -14.98
C HIS A 219 -18.12 -18.60 -15.16
N GLN A 220 -18.11 -19.60 -16.03
CA GLN A 220 -19.26 -20.50 -16.22
C GLN A 220 -19.66 -21.29 -14.96
N PHE A 221 -18.84 -21.30 -13.92
CA PHE A 221 -19.08 -21.97 -12.64
C PHE A 221 -19.19 -20.98 -11.47
N ALA A 222 -19.36 -19.68 -11.75
CA ALA A 222 -19.42 -18.64 -10.72
C ALA A 222 -20.56 -18.86 -9.71
N ASP A 223 -21.67 -19.48 -10.14
CA ASP A 223 -22.80 -19.85 -9.31
C ASP A 223 -22.54 -21.10 -8.45
N LYS A 224 -21.52 -21.89 -8.77
CA LYS A 224 -21.14 -23.12 -8.05
C LYS A 224 -19.99 -22.94 -7.08
N LEU A 225 -19.33 -21.78 -7.09
CA LEU A 225 -18.22 -21.45 -6.23
C LEU A 225 -18.57 -20.25 -5.34
N ALA A 226 -18.15 -20.31 -4.10
CA ALA A 226 -18.22 -19.22 -3.13
C ALA A 226 -16.84 -18.87 -2.61
N TYR A 227 -16.68 -17.69 -2.04
CA TYR A 227 -15.44 -17.22 -1.44
C TYR A 227 -15.73 -16.55 -0.12
N VAL A 228 -14.92 -16.86 0.90
CA VAL A 228 -14.90 -16.12 2.17
C VAL A 228 -13.50 -15.60 2.44
N PRO A 229 -13.34 -14.30 2.73
CA PRO A 229 -12.05 -13.73 3.10
C PRO A 229 -11.65 -14.21 4.49
N TYR A 230 -10.33 -14.27 4.73
CA TYR A 230 -9.78 -14.60 6.03
C TYR A 230 -8.88 -13.49 6.58
N LYS A 231 -7.85 -13.10 5.81
CA LYS A 231 -6.82 -12.19 6.30
C LYS A 231 -6.30 -11.28 5.19
N GLY A 232 -6.02 -10.02 5.55
CA GLY A 232 -5.23 -9.12 4.72
C GLY A 232 -3.74 -9.32 4.98
N ILE A 233 -2.97 -9.56 3.93
CA ILE A 233 -1.51 -9.63 3.99
C ILE A 233 -0.99 -8.27 3.52
N PRO A 234 -0.39 -7.45 4.40
CA PRO A 234 0.13 -6.15 4.00
C PRO A 234 1.20 -6.25 2.93
N THR A 235 1.25 -5.26 2.04
CA THR A 235 2.30 -5.07 1.04
C THR A 235 3.00 -3.74 1.24
N TRP A 236 4.29 -3.68 0.93
CA TRP A 236 5.13 -2.52 1.20
C TRP A 236 5.82 -2.00 -0.06
N PRO A 237 6.04 -0.69 -0.14
CA PRO A 237 7.00 -0.15 -1.08
C PRO A 237 8.41 -0.55 -0.66
N LEU A 238 9.27 -0.78 -1.63
CA LEU A 238 10.68 -1.10 -1.43
C LEU A 238 11.49 0.18 -1.62
N PHE A 239 12.14 0.68 -0.56
CA PHE A 239 13.02 1.84 -0.68
C PHE A 239 14.46 1.41 -0.88
N ASN A 240 15.23 2.17 -1.67
CA ASN A 240 16.68 2.00 -1.66
C ASN A 240 17.21 2.22 -0.23
N LYS A 241 18.23 1.48 0.17
CA LYS A 241 18.78 1.53 1.54
C LYS A 241 19.30 2.91 1.98
N LYS A 242 19.59 3.80 1.03
CA LYS A 242 20.08 5.16 1.31
C LYS A 242 18.95 6.16 1.53
N GLU A 243 17.69 5.75 1.37
CA GLU A 243 16.52 6.63 1.37
C GLU A 243 15.79 6.66 2.74
N SER A 244 16.54 6.67 3.85
CA SER A 244 15.95 6.66 5.20
C SER A 244 15.09 7.90 5.50
N GLU A 245 15.51 9.09 5.02
CA GLU A 245 14.74 10.33 5.22
C GLU A 245 13.45 10.31 4.42
N LEU A 246 13.50 9.85 3.16
CA LEU A 246 12.32 9.69 2.31
C LEU A 246 11.35 8.64 2.88
N ALA A 247 11.84 7.51 3.36
CA ALA A 247 11.01 6.48 3.99
C ALA A 247 10.32 6.99 5.27
N ALA A 248 11.02 7.78 6.09
CA ALA A 248 10.42 8.41 7.27
C ALA A 248 9.38 9.49 6.90
N ALA A 249 9.60 10.25 5.81
CA ALA A 249 8.63 11.21 5.30
C ALA A 249 7.38 10.48 4.74
N TYR A 250 7.59 9.40 4.00
CA TYR A 250 6.52 8.51 3.52
C TYR A 250 5.67 7.99 4.68
N ASP A 251 6.29 7.46 5.74
CA ASP A 251 5.56 6.93 6.90
C ASP A 251 4.63 7.96 7.53
N LYS A 252 5.09 9.21 7.68
CA LYS A 252 4.28 10.32 8.20
C LYS A 252 3.13 10.69 7.25
N ALA A 253 3.40 10.75 5.95
CA ALA A 253 2.39 11.06 4.94
C ALA A 253 1.30 9.97 4.90
N VAL A 254 1.69 8.69 4.88
CA VAL A 254 0.75 7.57 4.90
C VAL A 254 -0.10 7.57 6.17
N GLN A 255 0.48 7.88 7.33
CA GLN A 255 -0.28 8.01 8.57
C GLN A 255 -1.34 9.11 8.44
N THR A 256 -0.99 10.27 7.89
CA THR A 256 -1.95 11.36 7.62
C THR A 256 -3.06 10.93 6.65
N LEU A 257 -2.71 10.19 5.58
CA LEU A 257 -3.67 9.70 4.59
C LEU A 257 -4.60 8.61 5.15
N LYS A 258 -4.16 7.84 6.14
CA LYS A 258 -5.00 6.91 6.89
C LYS A 258 -5.99 7.67 7.79
N GLU A 259 -5.49 8.63 8.57
CA GLU A 259 -6.29 9.40 9.54
C GLU A 259 -7.38 10.25 8.88
N ASN A 260 -7.10 10.80 7.69
CA ASN A 260 -8.06 11.61 6.95
C ASN A 260 -8.98 10.80 6.02
N GLY A 261 -8.85 9.47 5.98
CA GLY A 261 -9.70 8.56 5.21
C GLY A 261 -9.34 8.45 3.71
N THR A 262 -8.29 9.11 3.23
CA THR A 262 -7.89 9.07 1.81
C THR A 262 -7.54 7.66 1.37
N ILE A 263 -6.79 6.90 2.18
CA ILE A 263 -6.42 5.51 1.86
C ILE A 263 -7.65 4.61 1.77
N SER A 264 -8.60 4.74 2.70
CA SER A 264 -9.86 3.98 2.66
C SER A 264 -10.68 4.31 1.40
N ALA A 265 -10.80 5.59 1.04
CA ALA A 265 -11.49 6.02 -0.18
C ALA A 265 -10.82 5.48 -1.46
N LEU A 266 -9.49 5.49 -1.53
CA LEU A 266 -8.75 4.88 -2.63
C LEU A 266 -8.93 3.37 -2.67
N SER A 267 -8.93 2.70 -1.50
CA SER A 267 -9.17 1.26 -1.41
C SER A 267 -10.57 0.90 -1.95
N GLN A 268 -11.60 1.63 -1.56
CA GLN A 268 -12.95 1.47 -2.11
C GLN A 268 -12.98 1.64 -3.64
N LYS A 269 -12.25 2.63 -4.16
CA LYS A 269 -12.20 2.89 -5.60
C LYS A 269 -11.60 1.73 -6.39
N TYR A 270 -10.50 1.13 -5.92
CA TYR A 270 -9.73 0.15 -6.70
C TYR A 270 -10.11 -1.30 -6.39
N PHE A 271 -10.59 -1.59 -5.16
CA PHE A 271 -10.91 -2.95 -4.72
C PHE A 271 -12.42 -3.15 -4.45
N GLY A 272 -13.22 -2.07 -4.43
CA GLY A 272 -14.63 -2.14 -4.03
C GLY A 272 -14.84 -2.29 -2.52
N GLU A 273 -13.77 -2.31 -1.73
CA GLU A 273 -13.77 -2.44 -0.27
C GLU A 273 -12.50 -1.84 0.34
N ASP A 274 -12.50 -1.62 1.65
CA ASP A 274 -11.27 -1.25 2.36
C ASP A 274 -10.50 -2.52 2.75
N VAL A 275 -9.43 -2.82 1.97
CA VAL A 275 -8.61 -4.02 2.16
C VAL A 275 -7.85 -4.03 3.50
N PHE A 276 -7.67 -2.86 4.13
CA PHE A 276 -7.03 -2.77 5.44
C PHE A 276 -7.92 -3.26 6.58
N ASN A 277 -9.25 -3.37 6.39
CA ASN A 277 -10.14 -3.99 7.37
C ASN A 277 -9.85 -5.48 7.62
N PHE A 278 -9.12 -6.12 6.69
CA PHE A 278 -8.70 -7.52 6.83
C PHE A 278 -7.29 -7.67 7.41
N VAL A 279 -6.58 -6.57 7.62
CA VAL A 279 -5.25 -6.58 8.24
C VAL A 279 -5.43 -6.56 9.75
N SER A 280 -5.09 -7.68 10.43
CA SER A 280 -5.01 -7.71 11.89
C SER A 280 -3.77 -6.97 12.38
N GLU A 281 -3.93 -6.18 13.44
CA GLU A 281 -2.83 -5.55 14.18
C GLU A 281 -1.87 -6.58 14.78
#